data_183fa5da85dc17a449cb39cdd8f8ca4b
#
_entry.id   183fa5da85dc17a449cb39cdd8f8ca4b
#
_cell.length_a   1.000
_cell.length_b   1.000
_cell.length_c   1.000
_cell.angle_alpha   90.00
_cell.angle_beta   90.00
_cell.angle_gamma   90.00
#
_symmetry.space_group_name_H-M   'P 1'
#
loop_
_entity.id
_entity.type
_entity.pdbx_description
1 polymer ?
#
loop_
_entity_poly.entity_id
_entity_poly.type
_entity_poly.pdbx_seq_one_letter_code
_entity_poly.pdbx_strand_id
1 'polypeptide(L)' 'MNVNAPRYTIGTSEEGRSLDCIRITCGVKERRMFLKPMVKYVANIHGDEQVGRELLIGLARYAEAHAQGNKA' A
#
# COMPACT_ATOMS: atom_id res chain seq x y z
N MET A 1 -14.63 -10.01 -6.91
CA MET A 1 -13.46 -10.25 -6.06
C MET A 1 -13.35 -9.15 -5.02
N ASN A 2 -13.27 -9.52 -3.77
CA ASN A 2 -13.12 -8.55 -2.69
C ASN A 2 -11.67 -8.12 -2.56
N VAL A 3 -11.45 -6.83 -2.62
CA VAL A 3 -10.13 -6.26 -2.45
C VAL A 3 -10.09 -5.55 -1.10
N ASN A 4 -9.03 -5.79 -0.39
CA ASN A 4 -8.81 -5.21 0.91
C ASN A 4 -7.52 -4.39 0.87
N ALA A 5 -7.62 -3.12 1.23
CA ALA A 5 -6.47 -2.23 1.19
C ALA A 5 -6.36 -1.45 2.51
N PRO A 6 -6.16 -2.16 3.62
CA PRO A 6 -6.06 -1.48 4.90
C PRO A 6 -4.78 -0.68 5.00
N ARG A 7 -4.88 0.47 5.63
CA ARG A 7 -3.73 1.28 5.98
C ARG A 7 -3.39 1.02 7.44
N TYR A 8 -2.11 0.82 7.71
CA TYR A 8 -1.67 0.59 9.06
C TYR A 8 -0.33 1.25 9.27
N THR A 9 0.01 1.51 10.52
CA THR A 9 1.29 2.11 10.85
C THR A 9 2.28 1.04 11.26
N ILE A 10 3.53 1.22 10.83
CA ILE A 10 4.61 0.33 11.24
C ILE A 10 5.51 0.97 12.28
N GLY A 11 5.16 2.19 12.71
CA GLY A 11 5.92 2.89 13.72
C GLY A 11 5.72 4.39 13.60
N THR A 12 6.55 5.13 14.31
CA THR A 12 6.52 6.58 14.26
C THR A 12 7.92 7.13 14.05
N SER A 13 8.00 8.30 13.41
CA SER A 13 9.25 9.00 13.24
C SER A 13 9.68 9.64 14.56
N GLU A 14 10.87 10.23 14.58
CA GLU A 14 11.35 10.91 15.77
C GLU A 14 10.48 12.10 16.15
N GLU A 15 9.82 12.71 15.18
CA GLU A 15 8.91 13.82 15.46
C GLU A 15 7.48 13.37 15.69
N GLY A 16 7.26 12.07 15.84
CA GLY A 16 5.95 11.56 16.21
C GLY A 16 5.00 11.34 15.05
N ARG A 17 5.48 11.44 13.80
CA ARG A 17 4.63 11.20 12.65
C ARG A 17 4.50 9.72 12.37
N SER A 18 3.31 9.31 12.00
CA SER A 18 3.02 7.92 11.68
C SER A 18 3.74 7.48 10.42
N LEU A 19 4.32 6.29 10.48
CA LEU A 19 4.93 5.66 9.30
C LEU A 19 3.91 4.66 8.75
N ASP A 20 3.20 5.07 7.73
CA ASP A 20 2.04 4.34 7.25
C ASP A 20 2.38 3.39 6.12
N CYS A 21 1.64 2.30 6.08
CA CYS A 21 1.78 1.28 5.07
C CYS A 21 0.40 0.90 4.56
N ILE A 22 0.30 0.60 3.28
CA ILE A 22 -0.96 0.12 2.69
C ILE A 22 -0.70 -1.27 2.15
N ARG A 23 -1.55 -2.21 2.54
CA ARG A 23 -1.49 -3.57 2.00
C ARG A 23 -2.69 -3.78 1.11
N ILE A 24 -2.43 -4.10 -0.15
CA ILE A 24 -3.48 -4.32 -1.14
C ILE A 24 -3.51 -5.81 -1.47
N THR A 25 -4.62 -6.44 -1.16
CA THR A 25 -4.75 -7.88 -1.38
C THR A 25 -6.22 -8.23 -1.51
N CYS A 26 -6.51 -9.43 -1.94
CA CYS A 26 -7.87 -9.96 -1.95
C CYS A 26 -7.89 -11.23 -1.15
N GLY A 27 -9.08 -11.59 -0.65
CA GLY A 27 -9.25 -12.78 0.16
C GLY A 27 -9.26 -12.46 1.64
N VAL A 28 -8.49 -13.21 2.43
CA VAL A 28 -8.50 -13.07 3.88
C VAL A 28 -7.93 -11.73 4.30
N LYS A 29 -8.66 -11.02 5.14
CA LYS A 29 -8.34 -9.64 5.49
C LYS A 29 -7.07 -9.50 6.32
N GLU A 30 -6.88 -10.36 7.28
CA GLU A 30 -5.91 -10.10 8.33
C GLU A 30 -4.72 -11.03 8.29
N ARG A 31 -4.74 -12.00 7.40
CA ARG A 31 -3.70 -13.01 7.35
C ARG A 31 -3.19 -13.13 5.93
N ARG A 32 -1.87 -13.27 5.85
CA ARG A 32 -1.26 -13.57 4.58
C ARG A 32 -1.58 -15.01 4.20
N MET A 33 -2.07 -15.21 3.00
CA MET A 33 -2.38 -16.55 2.52
C MET A 33 -1.08 -17.31 2.25
N PHE A 34 -1.09 -18.59 2.59
CA PHE A 34 0.07 -19.44 2.38
C PHE A 34 0.43 -19.48 0.88
N LEU A 35 1.70 -19.34 0.58
CA LEU A 35 2.26 -19.34 -0.77
C LEU A 35 1.79 -18.19 -1.65
N LYS A 36 1.13 -17.19 -1.09
CA LYS A 36 0.76 -16.01 -1.87
C LYS A 36 1.98 -15.11 -2.03
N PRO A 37 2.39 -14.79 -3.27
CA PRO A 37 3.54 -13.92 -3.48
C PRO A 37 3.32 -12.54 -2.92
N MET A 38 4.39 -11.90 -2.49
CA MET A 38 4.35 -10.54 -2.00
C MET A 38 5.24 -9.65 -2.82
N VAL A 39 4.75 -8.43 -3.08
CA VAL A 39 5.54 -7.38 -3.72
C VAL A 39 5.55 -6.19 -2.79
N LYS A 40 6.72 -5.60 -2.60
CA LYS A 40 6.87 -4.44 -1.74
C LYS A 40 7.45 -3.28 -2.53
N TYR A 41 6.78 -2.14 -2.47
CA TYR A 41 7.26 -0.89 -3.05
C TYR A 41 7.48 0.12 -1.94
N VAL A 42 8.61 0.79 -1.99
CA VAL A 42 8.96 1.81 -1.00
C VAL A 42 9.40 3.06 -1.74
N ALA A 43 8.94 4.21 -1.30
CA ALA A 43 9.32 5.47 -1.92
C ALA A 43 9.49 6.55 -0.87
N ASN A 44 10.14 7.63 -1.26
CA ASN A 44 10.39 8.79 -0.43
C ASN A 44 11.25 8.46 0.79
N ILE A 45 12.20 7.55 0.57
CA ILE A 45 13.11 7.20 1.66
C ILE A 45 13.96 8.39 2.08
N HIS A 46 14.26 9.29 1.12
CA HIS A 46 14.83 10.57 1.44
C HIS A 46 13.76 11.64 1.26
N GLY A 47 13.68 12.56 2.21
CA GLY A 47 12.56 13.49 2.27
C GLY A 47 12.37 14.39 1.06
N ASP A 48 13.44 14.63 0.29
CA ASP A 48 13.36 15.47 -0.90
C ASP A 48 12.99 14.70 -2.16
N GLU A 49 12.76 13.40 -2.06
CA GLU A 49 12.41 12.55 -3.19
C GLU A 49 10.92 12.29 -3.23
N GLN A 50 10.16 13.33 -3.58
CA GLN A 50 8.71 13.30 -3.42
C GLN A 50 7.96 12.63 -4.57
N VAL A 51 8.57 12.54 -5.75
CA VAL A 51 7.90 12.01 -6.94
C VAL A 51 7.46 10.57 -6.73
N GLY A 52 8.35 9.74 -6.18
CA GLY A 52 8.02 8.32 -5.93
C GLY A 52 6.85 8.16 -4.98
N ARG A 53 6.74 9.02 -3.98
CA ARG A 53 5.62 8.95 -3.04
C ARG A 53 4.30 9.19 -3.76
N GLU A 54 4.24 10.21 -4.60
CA GLU A 54 3.02 10.50 -5.34
C GLU A 54 2.69 9.39 -6.33
N LEU A 55 3.70 8.83 -6.96
CA LEU A 55 3.48 7.71 -7.87
C LEU A 55 2.94 6.49 -7.14
N LEU A 56 3.43 6.20 -5.95
CA LEU A 56 2.95 5.05 -5.20
C LEU A 56 1.52 5.24 -4.70
N ILE A 57 1.17 6.45 -4.31
CA ILE A 57 -0.21 6.74 -3.93
C ILE A 57 -1.14 6.51 -5.12
N GLY A 58 -0.74 7.01 -6.29
CA GLY A 58 -1.51 6.78 -7.51
C GLY A 58 -1.60 5.32 -7.89
N LEU A 59 -0.51 4.59 -7.74
CA LEU A 59 -0.49 3.16 -8.02
C LEU A 59 -1.43 2.40 -7.10
N ALA A 60 -1.44 2.77 -5.82
CA ALA A 60 -2.33 2.12 -4.86
C ALA A 60 -3.79 2.31 -5.23
N ARG A 61 -4.15 3.53 -5.62
CA ARG A 61 -5.52 3.82 -6.05
C ARG A 61 -5.88 3.06 -7.31
N TYR A 62 -4.96 3.01 -8.27
CA TYR A 62 -5.18 2.29 -9.50
C TYR A 62 -5.35 0.80 -9.27
N ALA A 63 -4.49 0.21 -8.46
CA ALA A 63 -4.55 -1.23 -8.20
C ALA A 63 -5.84 -1.61 -7.50
N GLU A 64 -6.27 -0.80 -6.54
CA GLU A 64 -7.52 -1.06 -5.84
C GLU A 64 -8.72 -0.96 -6.77
N ALA A 65 -8.78 0.09 -7.55
CA ALA A 65 -9.89 0.30 -8.48
C ALA A 65 -9.93 -0.79 -9.55
N HIS A 66 -8.77 -1.14 -10.10
CA HIS A 66 -8.70 -2.16 -11.14
C HIS A 66 -9.13 -3.53 -10.60
N ALA A 67 -8.67 -3.89 -9.42
CA ALA A 67 -9.00 -5.18 -8.82
C ALA A 67 -10.48 -5.27 -8.47
N GLN A 68 -11.14 -4.13 -8.26
CA GLN A 68 -12.59 -4.11 -7.99
C GLN A 68 -13.43 -4.08 -9.26
N GLY A 69 -12.79 -4.21 -10.42
CA GLY A 69 -13.49 -4.27 -11.68
C GLY A 69 -13.62 -2.95 -12.42
N ASN A 70 -13.13 -1.87 -11.84
CA ASN A 70 -13.11 -0.59 -12.53
C ASN A 70 -11.98 -0.57 -13.56
N LYS A 71 -12.26 -0.06 -14.71
CA LYS A 71 -11.24 0.06 -15.75
C LYS A 71 -10.75 1.49 -15.80
N ALA A 72 -9.45 1.64 -15.68
CA ALA A 72 -8.83 2.94 -15.72
C ALA A 72 -8.84 3.51 -17.14
#